data_1a21873dd04a636df7382e6d1511318f
#
_entry.id   1a21873dd04a636df7382e6d1511318f
#
_cell.length_a   1.000
_cell.length_b   1.000
_cell.length_c   1.000
_cell.angle_alpha   90.00
_cell.angle_beta   90.00
_cell.angle_gamma   90.00
#
_symmetry.space_group_name_H-M   'P 1'
#
loop_
_entity.id
_entity.type
_entity.pdbx_description
1 polymer ?
#
loop_
_entity_poly.entity_id
_entity_poly.type
_entity_poly.pdbx_seq_one_letter_code
_entity_poly.pdbx_strand_id
1 'polypeptide(L)'
;MSLTEEGAQFYQRCIRILAEVAEVENLATSFQQAPRGHLRLNTDVTLARIVAPVVSEYVLSYPEVSVELIMTDQISDLVEGKFDLAIHAGSAFDSSLIQRRLGKAQRVACASPIYLALRGTPRIPEDLAEHNCLTVNNSNRASRWRFASGTSEHEIEVAGNLRSNSIEAIRAAALKGQGICLLPLLSVAEDLKAGRLMRLLPDYTAVEAAIQALYLGGRHLSARVRTFLDFVAKRMREADIGQPDQSKLVPRRLSLVDH
;
A
#
# COMPACT_ATOMS: atom_id res chain seq x y z
N MET A 1 -29.00 19.20 -15.07
CA MET A 1 -29.05 18.96 -16.54
C MET A 1 -28.31 17.65 -16.76
N SER A 2 -29.01 16.59 -17.16
CA SER A 2 -28.39 15.30 -17.49
C SER A 2 -28.19 15.21 -19.00
N LEU A 3 -27.05 14.67 -19.43
CA LEU A 3 -26.77 14.40 -20.82
C LEU A 3 -27.73 13.29 -21.33
N THR A 4 -28.16 13.39 -22.57
CA THR A 4 -28.79 12.27 -23.26
C THR A 4 -27.76 11.16 -23.53
N GLU A 5 -28.21 9.94 -23.81
CA GLU A 5 -27.30 8.80 -24.06
C GLU A 5 -26.34 9.08 -25.25
N GLU A 6 -26.85 9.70 -26.28
CA GLU A 6 -26.07 10.17 -27.45
C GLU A 6 -25.11 11.30 -27.04
N GLY A 7 -25.56 12.23 -26.19
CA GLY A 7 -24.72 13.30 -25.63
C GLY A 7 -23.59 12.78 -24.77
N ALA A 8 -23.82 11.71 -23.99
CA ALA A 8 -22.78 11.07 -23.19
C ALA A 8 -21.73 10.37 -24.09
N GLN A 9 -22.14 9.69 -25.14
CA GLN A 9 -21.23 9.07 -26.10
C GLN A 9 -20.41 10.12 -26.87
N PHE A 10 -21.06 11.22 -27.30
CA PHE A 10 -20.38 12.34 -27.97
C PHE A 10 -19.35 13.01 -27.02
N TYR A 11 -19.73 13.26 -25.78
CA TYR A 11 -18.84 13.83 -24.75
C TYR A 11 -17.61 12.95 -24.51
N GLN A 12 -17.78 11.64 -24.42
CA GLN A 12 -16.66 10.69 -24.27
C GLN A 12 -15.73 10.71 -25.50
N ARG A 13 -16.26 10.86 -26.72
CA ARG A 13 -15.44 11.00 -27.90
C ARG A 13 -14.69 12.33 -27.96
N CYS A 14 -15.33 13.44 -27.55
CA CYS A 14 -14.67 14.75 -27.46
C CYS A 14 -13.52 14.74 -26.46
N ILE A 15 -13.70 14.14 -25.26
CA ILE A 15 -12.61 13.98 -24.28
C ILE A 15 -11.44 13.19 -24.88
N ARG A 16 -11.73 12.15 -25.65
CA ARG A 16 -10.68 11.34 -26.30
C ARG A 16 -9.92 12.14 -27.36
N ILE A 17 -10.61 12.88 -28.21
CA ILE A 17 -9.99 13.74 -29.25
C ILE A 17 -9.16 14.85 -28.58
N LEU A 18 -9.66 15.51 -27.56
CA LEU A 18 -8.91 16.54 -26.84
C LEU A 18 -7.67 15.96 -26.13
N ALA A 19 -7.76 14.72 -25.64
CA ALA A 19 -6.61 14.02 -25.10
C ALA A 19 -5.57 13.68 -26.17
N GLU A 20 -5.99 13.30 -27.39
CA GLU A 20 -5.09 13.04 -28.53
C GLU A 20 -4.43 14.33 -29.02
N VAL A 21 -5.15 15.46 -29.08
CA VAL A 21 -4.56 16.78 -29.40
C VAL A 21 -3.52 17.18 -28.35
N ALA A 22 -3.84 17.07 -27.08
CA ALA A 22 -2.89 17.32 -26.00
C ALA A 22 -1.67 16.38 -26.06
N GLU A 23 -1.83 15.16 -26.57
CA GLU A 23 -0.75 14.20 -26.80
C GLU A 23 0.18 14.66 -27.92
N VAL A 24 -0.36 15.14 -29.05
CA VAL A 24 0.43 15.69 -30.16
C VAL A 24 1.19 16.96 -29.74
N GLU A 25 0.57 17.85 -28.97
CA GLU A 25 1.24 19.03 -28.40
C GLU A 25 2.38 18.63 -27.43
N ASN A 26 2.17 17.59 -26.63
CA ASN A 26 3.19 17.04 -25.73
C ASN A 26 4.32 16.33 -26.49
N LEU A 27 4.05 15.68 -27.65
CA LEU A 27 5.10 15.08 -28.49
C LEU A 27 6.07 16.12 -29.03
N ALA A 28 5.58 17.28 -29.43
CA ALA A 28 6.42 18.38 -29.95
C ALA A 28 7.31 19.02 -28.87
N THR A 29 6.98 18.85 -27.57
CA THR A 29 7.63 19.55 -26.46
C THR A 29 8.24 18.62 -25.40
N SER A 30 8.04 17.29 -25.50
CA SER A 30 8.25 16.35 -24.39
C SER A 30 9.71 16.03 -24.02
N PHE A 31 10.70 16.47 -24.79
CA PHE A 31 12.10 16.11 -24.51
C PHE A 31 12.82 17.05 -23.52
N GLN A 32 12.24 18.22 -23.15
CA GLN A 32 12.95 19.21 -22.32
C GLN A 32 12.07 20.03 -21.34
N GLN A 33 10.79 19.75 -21.17
CA GLN A 33 9.98 20.58 -20.28
C GLN A 33 9.91 20.07 -18.85
N ALA A 34 10.07 21.00 -17.90
CA ALA A 34 9.79 20.77 -16.49
C ALA A 34 8.32 20.30 -16.30
N PRO A 35 8.07 19.38 -15.37
CA PRO A 35 6.71 18.89 -15.13
C PRO A 35 5.81 20.04 -14.64
N ARG A 36 4.60 20.16 -15.20
CA ARG A 36 3.60 21.18 -14.84
C ARG A 36 2.18 20.68 -15.02
N GLY A 37 1.25 21.37 -14.36
CA GLY A 37 -0.19 21.08 -14.45
C GLY A 37 -0.69 20.14 -13.36
N HIS A 38 -1.89 19.60 -13.53
CA HIS A 38 -2.60 18.83 -12.50
C HIS A 38 -2.36 17.33 -12.68
N LEU A 39 -1.93 16.65 -11.61
CA LEU A 39 -1.70 15.21 -11.54
C LEU A 39 -2.74 14.58 -10.60
N ARG A 40 -3.55 13.68 -11.13
CA ARG A 40 -4.56 12.93 -10.38
C ARG A 40 -4.05 11.55 -10.03
N LEU A 41 -3.79 11.34 -8.75
CA LEU A 41 -3.27 10.09 -8.20
C LEU A 41 -4.34 9.34 -7.42
N ASN A 42 -4.37 8.03 -7.64
CA ASN A 42 -5.09 7.10 -6.79
C ASN A 42 -4.11 6.25 -5.99
N THR A 43 -4.43 5.92 -4.75
CA THR A 43 -3.71 4.91 -3.97
C THR A 43 -4.68 4.17 -3.06
N ASP A 44 -4.36 2.93 -2.71
CA ASP A 44 -5.10 2.25 -1.66
C ASP A 44 -4.83 2.89 -0.28
N VAL A 45 -5.82 2.80 0.60
CA VAL A 45 -5.74 3.39 1.95
C VAL A 45 -4.55 2.84 2.73
N THR A 46 -4.10 1.62 2.41
CA THR A 46 -3.02 0.94 3.13
C THR A 46 -1.64 1.54 2.83
N LEU A 47 -1.48 2.14 1.65
CA LEU A 47 -0.23 2.78 1.22
C LEU A 47 -0.15 4.28 1.55
N ALA A 48 -1.21 4.86 2.13
CA ALA A 48 -1.27 6.29 2.40
C ALA A 48 -0.05 6.83 3.15
N ARG A 49 0.42 6.10 4.16
CA ARG A 49 1.60 6.48 4.97
C ARG A 49 2.92 6.49 4.18
N ILE A 50 2.96 5.76 3.07
CA ILE A 50 4.12 5.69 2.18
C ILE A 50 4.02 6.75 1.09
N VAL A 51 2.84 6.84 0.46
CA VAL A 51 2.63 7.67 -0.74
C VAL A 51 2.49 9.15 -0.40
N ALA A 52 1.78 9.51 0.68
CA ALA A 52 1.52 10.91 1.01
C ALA A 52 2.81 11.74 1.27
N PRO A 53 3.82 11.27 2.04
CA PRO A 53 5.08 12.00 2.17
C PRO A 53 5.81 12.18 0.84
N VAL A 54 5.81 11.16 -0.03
CA VAL A 54 6.44 11.24 -1.35
C VAL A 54 5.75 12.27 -2.25
N VAL A 55 4.42 12.33 -2.22
CA VAL A 55 3.63 13.35 -2.93
C VAL A 55 3.98 14.75 -2.42
N SER A 56 4.07 14.93 -1.09
CA SER A 56 4.44 16.20 -0.48
C SER A 56 5.84 16.68 -0.95
N GLU A 57 6.83 15.80 -0.93
CA GLU A 57 8.17 16.11 -1.41
C GLU A 57 8.21 16.41 -2.91
N TYR A 58 7.40 15.71 -3.70
CA TYR A 58 7.29 15.92 -5.13
C TYR A 58 6.75 17.32 -5.46
N VAL A 59 5.65 17.72 -4.81
CA VAL A 59 5.05 19.07 -5.00
C VAL A 59 6.03 20.17 -4.58
N LEU A 60 6.80 19.98 -3.51
CA LEU A 60 7.85 20.91 -3.10
C LEU A 60 8.98 21.02 -4.15
N SER A 61 9.31 19.89 -4.81
CA SER A 61 10.37 19.84 -5.83
C SER A 61 9.92 20.39 -7.19
N TYR A 62 8.63 20.39 -7.46
CA TYR A 62 8.02 20.82 -8.73
C TYR A 62 6.82 21.74 -8.49
N PRO A 63 7.05 23.04 -8.17
CA PRO A 63 6.00 23.98 -7.77
C PRO A 63 4.92 24.24 -8.83
N GLU A 64 5.20 23.97 -10.10
CA GLU A 64 4.21 24.09 -11.20
C GLU A 64 3.28 22.89 -11.31
N VAL A 65 3.45 21.86 -10.48
CA VAL A 65 2.58 20.69 -10.43
C VAL A 65 1.66 20.79 -9.23
N SER A 66 0.36 20.65 -9.46
CA SER A 66 -0.63 20.39 -8.42
C SER A 66 -0.98 18.91 -8.41
N VAL A 67 -1.19 18.33 -7.23
CA VAL A 67 -1.53 16.91 -7.08
C VAL A 67 -2.86 16.76 -6.34
N GLU A 68 -3.78 16.00 -6.94
CA GLU A 68 -4.96 15.48 -6.26
C GLU A 68 -4.70 14.02 -5.90
N LEU A 69 -4.61 13.71 -4.61
CA LEU A 69 -4.41 12.36 -4.10
C LEU A 69 -5.71 11.81 -3.52
N ILE A 70 -6.27 10.80 -4.14
CA ILE A 70 -7.49 10.14 -3.68
C ILE A 70 -7.16 8.71 -3.23
N MET A 71 -7.68 8.36 -2.06
CA MET A 71 -7.46 7.06 -1.43
C MET A 71 -8.69 6.19 -1.59
N THR A 72 -8.64 5.24 -2.50
CA THR A 72 -9.71 4.25 -2.73
C THR A 72 -9.15 2.97 -3.32
N ASP A 73 -9.77 1.85 -3.01
CA ASP A 73 -9.40 0.55 -3.59
C ASP A 73 -10.03 0.31 -4.98
N GLN A 74 -10.80 1.27 -5.49
CA GLN A 74 -11.48 1.16 -6.79
C GLN A 74 -10.51 1.52 -7.92
N ILE A 75 -9.90 0.50 -8.52
CA ILE A 75 -8.99 0.66 -9.68
C ILE A 75 -9.75 0.91 -10.99
N SER A 76 -11.06 0.56 -11.06
CA SER A 76 -11.92 0.82 -12.21
C SER A 76 -11.90 2.28 -12.66
N ASP A 77 -11.82 3.22 -11.74
CA ASP A 77 -11.74 4.65 -12.00
C ASP A 77 -10.49 5.07 -12.80
N LEU A 78 -9.41 4.25 -12.75
CA LEU A 78 -8.23 4.46 -13.59
C LEU A 78 -8.53 4.12 -15.07
N VAL A 79 -9.23 3.00 -15.30
CA VAL A 79 -9.65 2.60 -16.65
C VAL A 79 -10.63 3.61 -17.27
N GLU A 80 -11.50 4.20 -16.44
CA GLU A 80 -12.42 5.27 -16.84
C GLU A 80 -11.72 6.63 -17.09
N GLY A 81 -10.41 6.72 -16.84
CA GLY A 81 -9.61 7.93 -17.08
C GLY A 81 -9.82 9.04 -16.03
N LYS A 82 -10.37 8.71 -14.87
CA LYS A 82 -10.52 9.66 -13.75
C LYS A 82 -9.19 9.96 -13.04
N PHE A 83 -8.20 9.07 -13.19
CA PHE A 83 -6.85 9.22 -12.63
C PHE A 83 -5.78 9.08 -13.72
N ASP A 84 -4.67 9.79 -13.55
CA ASP A 84 -3.49 9.66 -14.41
C ASP A 84 -2.65 8.43 -14.02
N LEU A 85 -2.62 8.11 -12.72
CA LEU A 85 -1.77 7.08 -12.13
C LEU A 85 -2.41 6.54 -10.86
N ALA A 86 -2.25 5.22 -10.62
CA ALA A 86 -2.58 4.60 -9.35
C ALA A 86 -1.35 3.91 -8.75
N ILE A 87 -1.22 3.91 -7.42
CA ILE A 87 -0.19 3.18 -6.68
C ILE A 87 -0.91 2.23 -5.72
N HIS A 88 -0.79 0.93 -5.98
CA HIS A 88 -1.50 -0.10 -5.23
C HIS A 88 -0.60 -1.24 -4.79
N ALA A 89 -0.98 -1.91 -3.70
CA ALA A 89 -0.37 -3.14 -3.25
C ALA A 89 -1.14 -4.35 -3.81
N GLY A 90 -0.43 -5.31 -4.40
CA GLY A 90 -1.02 -6.53 -4.94
C GLY A 90 -0.43 -6.94 -6.28
N SER A 91 -1.04 -7.96 -6.90
CA SER A 91 -0.55 -8.54 -8.16
C SER A 91 -1.63 -8.90 -9.19
N ALA A 92 -2.91 -8.80 -8.84
CA ALA A 92 -4.02 -9.19 -9.72
C ALA A 92 -4.76 -7.92 -10.20
N PHE A 93 -4.19 -7.23 -11.16
CA PHE A 93 -4.77 -6.04 -11.78
C PHE A 93 -5.22 -6.34 -13.21
N ASP A 94 -6.10 -5.47 -13.73
CA ASP A 94 -6.58 -5.55 -15.09
C ASP A 94 -5.42 -5.56 -16.10
N SER A 95 -5.49 -6.47 -17.08
CA SER A 95 -4.46 -6.63 -18.12
C SER A 95 -4.33 -5.44 -19.08
N SER A 96 -5.30 -4.54 -19.09
CA SER A 96 -5.26 -3.29 -19.89
C SER A 96 -4.31 -2.23 -19.28
N LEU A 97 -3.89 -2.42 -18.01
CA LEU A 97 -3.03 -1.50 -17.31
C LEU A 97 -1.55 -1.91 -17.41
N ILE A 98 -0.71 -0.91 -17.66
CA ILE A 98 0.73 -1.09 -17.48
C ILE A 98 1.04 -1.10 -15.99
N GLN A 99 1.84 -2.09 -15.57
CA GLN A 99 2.25 -2.29 -14.19
C GLN A 99 3.76 -2.05 -14.07
N ARG A 100 4.14 -1.03 -13.30
CA ARG A 100 5.54 -0.78 -12.97
C ARG A 100 5.77 -1.07 -11.49
N ARG A 101 6.60 -2.06 -11.18
CA ARG A 101 6.97 -2.38 -9.81
C ARG A 101 7.76 -1.24 -9.19
N LEU A 102 7.31 -0.75 -8.04
CA LEU A 102 7.96 0.31 -7.25
C LEU A 102 8.73 -0.25 -6.05
N GLY A 103 8.24 -1.34 -5.45
CA GLY A 103 8.83 -1.92 -4.26
C GLY A 103 8.02 -3.08 -3.70
N LYS A 104 8.24 -3.35 -2.41
CA LYS A 104 7.50 -4.35 -1.63
C LYS A 104 7.09 -3.76 -0.29
N ALA A 105 5.91 -4.11 0.18
CA ALA A 105 5.45 -3.79 1.52
C ALA A 105 5.72 -4.97 2.44
N GLN A 106 6.74 -4.85 3.29
CA GLN A 106 7.00 -5.84 4.34
C GLN A 106 5.87 -5.79 5.36
N ARG A 107 5.34 -6.95 5.72
CA ARG A 107 4.31 -7.08 6.75
C ARG A 107 4.85 -7.85 7.95
N VAL A 108 4.31 -7.56 9.13
CA VAL A 108 4.67 -8.22 10.38
C VAL A 108 3.41 -8.63 11.14
N ALA A 109 3.41 -9.87 11.64
CA ALA A 109 2.41 -10.32 12.60
C ALA A 109 2.78 -9.75 13.97
N CYS A 110 1.84 -9.08 14.64
CA CYS A 110 2.08 -8.50 15.95
C CYS A 110 0.81 -8.44 16.81
N ALA A 111 1.01 -8.37 18.13
CA ALA A 111 -0.05 -8.19 19.12
C ALA A 111 0.50 -7.42 20.30
N SER A 112 -0.39 -6.89 21.17
CA SER A 112 0.04 -6.27 22.43
C SER A 112 0.45 -7.31 23.46
N PRO A 113 1.37 -6.95 24.39
CA PRO A 113 1.76 -7.82 25.51
C PRO A 113 0.56 -8.30 26.33
N ILE A 114 -0.44 -7.45 26.51
CA ILE A 114 -1.67 -7.78 27.27
C ILE A 114 -2.42 -8.93 26.60
N TYR A 115 -2.60 -8.89 25.28
CA TYR A 115 -3.26 -9.98 24.56
C TYR A 115 -2.49 -11.29 24.72
N LEU A 116 -1.17 -11.25 24.53
CA LEU A 116 -0.31 -12.43 24.61
C LEU A 116 -0.27 -13.05 26.01
N ALA A 117 -0.30 -12.23 27.07
CA ALA A 117 -0.38 -12.71 28.45
C ALA A 117 -1.68 -13.47 28.72
N LEU A 118 -2.80 -13.07 28.09
CA LEU A 118 -4.12 -13.68 28.30
C LEU A 118 -4.38 -14.88 27.39
N ARG A 119 -3.82 -14.91 26.19
CA ARG A 119 -4.18 -15.87 25.14
C ARG A 119 -3.01 -16.74 24.68
N GLY A 120 -1.82 -16.51 25.20
CA GLY A 120 -0.60 -17.20 24.75
C GLY A 120 0.04 -16.53 23.53
N THR A 121 1.25 -16.99 23.22
CA THR A 121 2.04 -16.50 22.08
C THR A 121 2.14 -17.59 21.03
N PRO A 122 1.67 -17.37 19.78
CA PRO A 122 1.80 -18.33 18.71
C PRO A 122 3.28 -18.57 18.39
N ARG A 123 3.66 -19.82 18.16
CA ARG A 123 5.04 -20.25 17.87
C ARG A 123 5.22 -20.63 16.40
N ILE A 124 4.16 -21.12 15.78
CA ILE A 124 4.10 -21.47 14.35
C ILE A 124 2.90 -20.79 13.71
N PRO A 125 2.89 -20.60 12.39
CA PRO A 125 1.77 -19.96 11.69
C PRO A 125 0.42 -20.62 11.93
N GLU A 126 0.37 -21.94 12.10
CA GLU A 126 -0.83 -22.75 12.33
C GLU A 126 -1.53 -22.38 13.63
N ASP A 127 -0.79 -21.94 14.67
CA ASP A 127 -1.36 -21.51 15.95
C ASP A 127 -2.30 -20.29 15.78
N LEU A 128 -2.13 -19.51 14.69
CA LEU A 128 -2.99 -18.35 14.41
C LEU A 128 -4.45 -18.70 14.23
N ALA A 129 -4.78 -19.95 13.87
CA ALA A 129 -6.15 -20.42 13.75
C ALA A 129 -6.91 -20.40 15.10
N GLU A 130 -6.18 -20.52 16.20
CA GLU A 130 -6.73 -20.50 17.57
C GLU A 130 -6.79 -19.09 18.18
N HIS A 131 -6.29 -18.08 17.45
CA HIS A 131 -6.23 -16.72 17.92
C HIS A 131 -7.29 -15.82 17.27
N ASN A 132 -7.68 -14.74 17.98
CA ASN A 132 -8.49 -13.68 17.40
C ASN A 132 -7.61 -12.83 16.44
N CYS A 133 -7.78 -13.03 15.15
CA CYS A 133 -7.00 -12.35 14.12
C CYS A 133 -7.74 -11.15 13.55
N LEU A 134 -7.21 -9.95 13.78
CA LEU A 134 -7.77 -8.68 13.31
C LEU A 134 -7.33 -8.45 11.86
N THR A 135 -8.29 -8.31 10.93
CA THR A 135 -7.96 -8.35 9.51
C THR A 135 -8.19 -7.02 8.80
N VAL A 136 -7.21 -6.62 7.98
CA VAL A 136 -7.38 -5.53 7.01
C VAL A 136 -7.93 -6.13 5.72
N ASN A 137 -9.19 -5.92 5.43
CA ASN A 137 -9.82 -6.45 4.23
C ASN A 137 -11.09 -5.68 3.87
N ASN A 138 -11.28 -5.44 2.56
CA ASN A 138 -12.47 -4.82 1.98
C ASN A 138 -13.49 -5.86 1.46
N SER A 139 -13.17 -7.14 1.47
CA SER A 139 -14.02 -8.20 0.95
C SER A 139 -14.62 -9.08 2.05
N ASN A 140 -15.78 -9.68 1.77
CA ASN A 140 -16.42 -10.66 2.66
C ASN A 140 -15.77 -12.06 2.60
N ARG A 141 -14.64 -12.21 1.93
CA ARG A 141 -13.93 -13.49 1.83
C ARG A 141 -13.13 -13.76 3.09
N ALA A 142 -12.93 -15.03 3.42
CA ALA A 142 -12.03 -15.46 4.48
C ALA A 142 -10.63 -14.87 4.25
N SER A 143 -10.04 -14.36 5.33
CA SER A 143 -8.69 -13.78 5.27
C SER A 143 -7.65 -14.89 5.36
N ARG A 144 -6.73 -14.94 4.40
CA ARG A 144 -5.61 -15.89 4.40
C ARG A 144 -4.32 -15.15 4.59
N TRP A 145 -3.57 -15.56 5.59
CA TRP A 145 -2.22 -15.05 5.83
C TRP A 145 -1.20 -16.06 5.34
N ARG A 146 -0.19 -15.56 4.64
CA ARG A 146 0.89 -16.39 4.09
C ARG A 146 2.21 -16.02 4.72
N PHE A 147 2.94 -17.04 5.12
CA PHE A 147 4.27 -16.95 5.69
C PHE A 147 5.21 -17.91 4.96
N ALA A 148 6.50 -17.56 4.94
CA ALA A 148 7.57 -18.39 4.40
C ALA A 148 8.64 -18.61 5.47
N SER A 149 9.19 -19.83 5.51
CA SER A 149 10.37 -20.18 6.32
C SER A 149 11.26 -21.08 5.49
N GLY A 150 12.43 -20.57 5.05
CA GLY A 150 13.27 -21.25 4.07
C GLY A 150 12.51 -21.50 2.76
N THR A 151 12.36 -22.78 2.38
CA THR A 151 11.61 -23.21 1.17
C THR A 151 10.14 -23.52 1.45
N SER A 152 9.70 -23.51 2.71
CA SER A 152 8.35 -23.87 3.09
C SER A 152 7.44 -22.64 3.09
N GLU A 153 6.24 -22.80 2.52
CA GLU A 153 5.17 -21.81 2.57
C GLU A 153 4.03 -22.33 3.45
N HIS A 154 3.50 -21.44 4.27
CA HIS A 154 2.37 -21.69 5.16
C HIS A 154 1.24 -20.72 4.79
N GLU A 155 0.07 -21.25 4.43
CA GLU A 155 -1.13 -20.46 4.18
C GLU A 155 -2.18 -20.81 5.23
N ILE A 156 -2.53 -19.85 6.07
CA ILE A 156 -3.44 -20.03 7.20
C ILE A 156 -4.69 -19.20 6.96
N GLU A 157 -5.85 -19.85 7.03
CA GLU A 157 -7.13 -19.17 7.09
C GLU A 157 -7.32 -18.65 8.52
N VAL A 158 -7.45 -17.33 8.65
CA VAL A 158 -7.57 -16.66 9.94
C VAL A 158 -8.95 -16.06 10.11
N ALA A 159 -9.45 -16.10 11.35
CA ALA A 159 -10.72 -15.55 11.74
C ALA A 159 -10.56 -14.60 12.94
N GLY A 160 -11.49 -13.65 13.05
CA GLY A 160 -11.53 -12.74 14.18
C GLY A 160 -12.79 -11.88 14.20
N ASN A 161 -12.96 -11.17 15.29
CA ASN A 161 -14.17 -10.40 15.58
C ASN A 161 -14.11 -8.95 15.05
N LEU A 162 -12.97 -8.53 14.48
CA LEU A 162 -12.82 -7.20 13.88
C LEU A 162 -12.18 -7.29 12.50
N ARG A 163 -12.87 -6.68 11.54
CA ARG A 163 -12.39 -6.47 10.18
C ARG A 163 -12.57 -5.00 9.81
N SER A 164 -11.58 -4.41 9.17
CA SER A 164 -11.64 -3.02 8.72
C SER A 164 -10.81 -2.83 7.45
N ASN A 165 -11.14 -1.86 6.63
CA ASN A 165 -10.29 -1.39 5.54
C ASN A 165 -9.22 -0.38 6.01
N SER A 166 -9.26 0.01 7.28
CA SER A 166 -8.32 0.96 7.88
C SER A 166 -7.24 0.23 8.68
N ILE A 167 -5.98 0.38 8.28
CA ILE A 167 -4.82 -0.09 9.04
C ILE A 167 -4.82 0.52 10.45
N GLU A 168 -5.15 1.82 10.57
CA GLU A 168 -5.15 2.49 11.87
C GLU A 168 -6.21 1.95 12.82
N ALA A 169 -7.38 1.56 12.32
CA ALA A 169 -8.42 0.92 13.14
C ALA A 169 -7.93 -0.43 13.68
N ILE A 170 -7.33 -1.26 12.82
CA ILE A 170 -6.78 -2.57 13.22
C ILE A 170 -5.60 -2.39 14.18
N ARG A 171 -4.69 -1.44 13.91
CA ARG A 171 -3.58 -1.11 14.81
C ARG A 171 -4.07 -0.68 16.19
N ALA A 172 -5.07 0.22 16.24
CA ALA A 172 -5.64 0.68 17.50
C ALA A 172 -6.27 -0.47 18.31
N ALA A 173 -6.96 -1.38 17.64
CA ALA A 173 -7.54 -2.57 18.27
C ALA A 173 -6.46 -3.52 18.83
N ALA A 174 -5.39 -3.77 18.07
CA ALA A 174 -4.26 -4.59 18.51
C ALA A 174 -3.58 -4.00 19.76
N LEU A 175 -3.35 -2.67 19.78
CA LEU A 175 -2.81 -1.95 20.93
C LEU A 175 -3.70 -2.07 22.19
N LYS A 176 -5.02 -2.19 22.01
CA LYS A 176 -5.98 -2.41 23.11
C LYS A 176 -6.08 -3.87 23.56
N GLY A 177 -5.30 -4.77 22.99
CA GLY A 177 -5.31 -6.19 23.41
C GLY A 177 -6.42 -7.01 22.81
N GLN A 178 -6.99 -6.60 21.67
CA GLN A 178 -8.11 -7.34 21.08
C GLN A 178 -7.68 -8.58 20.30
N GLY A 179 -6.45 -8.59 19.73
CA GLY A 179 -6.03 -9.71 18.91
C GLY A 179 -4.68 -9.54 18.25
N ILE A 180 -4.36 -10.47 17.36
CA ILE A 180 -3.19 -10.47 16.49
C ILE A 180 -3.54 -9.78 15.18
N CYS A 181 -2.64 -8.96 14.66
CA CYS A 181 -2.79 -8.35 13.34
C CYS A 181 -1.57 -8.60 12.46
N LEU A 182 -1.78 -8.61 11.13
CA LEU A 182 -0.72 -8.66 10.11
C LEU A 182 -0.73 -7.33 9.36
N LEU A 183 0.17 -6.43 9.73
CA LEU A 183 0.20 -5.06 9.23
C LEU A 183 1.52 -4.72 8.53
N PRO A 184 1.54 -3.69 7.65
CA PRO A 184 2.78 -3.14 7.12
C PRO A 184 3.71 -2.72 8.28
N LEU A 185 4.97 -3.13 8.20
CA LEU A 185 5.96 -2.87 9.25
C LEU A 185 6.07 -1.36 9.58
N LEU A 186 6.03 -0.50 8.56
CA LEU A 186 6.06 0.96 8.73
C LEU A 186 4.92 1.50 9.59
N SER A 187 3.75 0.83 9.57
CA SER A 187 2.58 1.27 10.34
C SER A 187 2.70 0.98 11.82
N VAL A 188 3.55 0.02 12.21
CA VAL A 188 3.69 -0.46 13.59
C VAL A 188 5.11 -0.33 14.15
N ALA A 189 6.05 0.18 13.36
CA ALA A 189 7.46 0.26 13.75
C ALA A 189 7.69 0.98 15.08
N GLU A 190 7.01 2.10 15.30
CA GLU A 190 7.11 2.87 16.55
C GLU A 190 6.51 2.13 17.76
N ASP A 191 5.44 1.33 17.53
CA ASP A 191 4.84 0.53 18.60
C ASP A 191 5.70 -0.67 18.97
N LEU A 192 6.34 -1.29 17.97
CA LEU A 192 7.31 -2.37 18.20
C LEU A 192 8.53 -1.87 18.96
N LYS A 193 9.10 -0.71 18.57
CA LYS A 193 10.22 -0.08 19.28
C LYS A 193 9.88 0.28 20.72
N ALA A 194 8.67 0.78 20.94
CA ALA A 194 8.18 1.17 22.26
C ALA A 194 7.67 -0.01 23.11
N GLY A 195 7.67 -1.24 22.58
CA GLY A 195 7.16 -2.43 23.26
C GLY A 195 5.64 -2.45 23.46
N ARG A 196 4.89 -1.55 22.83
CA ARG A 196 3.43 -1.54 22.87
C ARG A 196 2.82 -2.68 22.04
N LEU A 197 3.52 -3.07 20.97
CA LEU A 197 3.28 -4.30 20.21
C LEU A 197 4.54 -5.16 20.25
N MET A 198 4.36 -6.46 20.17
CA MET A 198 5.41 -7.47 20.07
C MET A 198 5.32 -8.15 18.71
N ARG A 199 6.46 -8.29 18.03
CA ARG A 199 6.56 -9.08 16.81
C ARG A 199 6.37 -10.56 17.14
N LEU A 200 5.56 -11.23 16.34
CA LEU A 200 5.27 -12.66 16.43
C LEU A 200 5.93 -13.42 15.28
N LEU A 201 6.12 -14.72 15.45
CA LEU A 201 6.63 -15.63 14.43
C LEU A 201 7.96 -15.13 13.82
N PRO A 202 9.01 -14.88 14.63
CA PRO A 202 10.25 -14.25 14.16
C PRO A 202 10.98 -15.08 13.10
N ASP A 203 10.81 -16.42 13.11
CA ASP A 203 11.43 -17.34 12.15
C ASP A 203 10.65 -17.48 10.84
N TYR A 204 9.53 -16.78 10.74
CA TYR A 204 8.64 -16.78 9.59
C TYR A 204 8.53 -15.38 9.00
N THR A 205 8.66 -15.29 7.69
CA THR A 205 8.49 -14.03 6.97
C THR A 205 7.11 -13.99 6.33
N ALA A 206 6.31 -12.99 6.68
CA ALA A 206 5.04 -12.78 5.99
C ALA A 206 5.29 -12.44 4.52
N VAL A 207 4.53 -13.10 3.63
CA VAL A 207 4.68 -12.86 2.18
C VAL A 207 4.38 -11.39 1.88
N GLU A 208 5.34 -10.73 1.24
CA GLU A 208 5.30 -9.32 0.93
C GLU A 208 4.30 -9.03 -0.20
N ALA A 209 3.57 -7.94 -0.10
CA ALA A 209 2.79 -7.43 -1.19
C ALA A 209 3.68 -6.57 -2.12
N ALA A 210 3.64 -6.82 -3.43
CA ALA A 210 4.30 -5.93 -4.38
C ALA A 210 3.57 -4.58 -4.40
N ILE A 211 4.32 -3.47 -4.33
CA ILE A 211 3.80 -2.12 -4.56
C ILE A 211 4.02 -1.82 -6.04
N GLN A 212 2.96 -1.46 -6.73
CA GLN A 212 2.98 -1.23 -8.16
C GLN A 212 2.36 0.13 -8.51
N ALA A 213 2.95 0.80 -9.49
CA ALA A 213 2.33 1.90 -10.19
C ALA A 213 1.55 1.33 -11.39
N LEU A 214 0.32 1.77 -11.54
CA LEU A 214 -0.63 1.33 -12.55
C LEU A 214 -1.05 2.53 -13.39
N TYR A 215 -1.02 2.41 -14.70
CA TYR A 215 -1.46 3.45 -15.63
C TYR A 215 -1.92 2.83 -16.96
N LEU A 216 -2.71 3.59 -17.72
CA LEU A 216 -3.20 3.12 -19.02
C LEU A 216 -2.06 3.00 -20.03
N GLY A 217 -1.99 1.86 -20.72
CA GLY A 217 -1.07 1.64 -21.83
C GLY A 217 -1.46 2.41 -23.10
N GLY A 218 -0.50 2.56 -24.04
CA GLY A 218 -0.75 3.13 -25.36
C GLY A 218 -0.77 4.66 -25.44
N ARG A 219 -0.54 5.37 -24.32
CA ARG A 219 -0.38 6.83 -24.28
C ARG A 219 1.06 7.19 -23.92
N HIS A 220 1.62 8.18 -24.60
CA HIS A 220 2.84 8.80 -24.12
C HIS A 220 2.58 9.43 -22.75
N LEU A 221 3.29 8.96 -21.71
CA LEU A 221 3.17 9.50 -20.37
C LEU A 221 3.53 10.99 -20.39
N SER A 222 2.63 11.83 -19.89
CA SER A 222 2.92 13.26 -19.70
C SER A 222 4.15 13.46 -18.82
N ALA A 223 4.85 14.59 -19.00
CA ALA A 223 6.07 14.88 -18.23
C ALA A 223 5.84 14.77 -16.72
N ARG A 224 4.68 15.26 -16.21
CA ARG A 224 4.32 15.18 -14.78
C ARG A 224 4.17 13.74 -14.28
N VAL A 225 3.54 12.85 -15.07
CA VAL A 225 3.36 11.43 -14.69
C VAL A 225 4.70 10.70 -14.71
N ARG A 226 5.49 10.87 -15.77
CA ARG A 226 6.81 10.25 -15.90
C ARG A 226 7.74 10.67 -14.78
N THR A 227 7.84 11.97 -14.53
CA THR A 227 8.71 12.52 -13.49
C THR A 227 8.27 12.06 -12.10
N PHE A 228 6.96 11.98 -11.84
CA PHE A 228 6.45 11.45 -10.59
C PHE A 228 6.77 9.96 -10.42
N LEU A 229 6.60 9.16 -11.46
CA LEU A 229 6.96 7.73 -11.44
C LEU A 229 8.43 7.50 -11.11
N ASP A 230 9.33 8.31 -11.69
CA ASP A 230 10.76 8.21 -11.41
C ASP A 230 11.11 8.71 -10.02
N PHE A 231 10.43 9.77 -9.56
CA PHE A 231 10.58 10.32 -8.22
C PHE A 231 10.15 9.30 -7.15
N VAL A 232 8.94 8.74 -7.27
CA VAL A 232 8.44 7.73 -6.32
C VAL A 232 9.30 6.47 -6.34
N ALA A 233 9.72 6.00 -7.53
CA ALA A 233 10.59 4.83 -7.64
C ALA A 233 11.96 5.05 -6.98
N LYS A 234 12.51 6.27 -7.07
CA LYS A 234 13.74 6.64 -6.37
C LYS A 234 13.53 6.65 -4.86
N ARG A 235 12.48 7.31 -4.37
CA ARG A 235 12.16 7.37 -2.93
C ARG A 235 11.89 6.00 -2.32
N MET A 236 11.18 5.14 -3.06
CA MET A 236 10.93 3.76 -2.63
C MET A 236 12.21 2.94 -2.49
N ARG A 237 13.21 3.15 -3.34
CA ARG A 237 14.52 2.50 -3.23
C ARG A 237 15.37 3.07 -2.09
N GLU A 238 15.39 4.39 -1.91
CA GLU A 238 16.17 5.07 -0.87
C GLU A 238 15.64 4.80 0.54
N ALA A 239 14.34 4.71 0.68
CA ALA A 239 13.70 4.45 1.97
C ALA A 239 13.93 3.01 2.46
N ASP A 240 14.50 2.12 1.63
CA ASP A 240 14.63 0.67 1.90
C ASP A 240 13.40 0.13 2.66
N ILE A 241 12.23 0.36 2.06
CA ILE A 241 10.93 0.03 2.69
C ILE A 241 10.81 -1.48 2.97
N GLY A 242 11.86 -2.23 2.66
CA GLY A 242 11.97 -3.66 2.86
C GLY A 242 12.91 -4.15 3.95
N GLN A 243 13.82 -3.33 4.49
CA GLN A 243 14.76 -3.79 5.51
C GLN A 243 14.99 -2.74 6.62
N PRO A 244 14.12 -2.65 7.62
CA PRO A 244 14.58 -2.08 8.87
C PRO A 244 15.64 -3.03 9.42
N ASP A 245 16.74 -2.45 9.88
CA ASP A 245 17.84 -3.14 10.54
C ASP A 245 17.29 -4.11 11.60
N GLN A 246 17.25 -5.39 11.29
CA GLN A 246 16.66 -6.42 12.14
C GLN A 246 17.39 -6.51 13.48
N SER A 247 18.64 -6.03 13.59
CA SER A 247 19.44 -6.02 14.81
C SER A 247 18.90 -5.04 15.86
N LYS A 248 18.12 -4.02 15.46
CA LYS A 248 17.54 -3.01 16.37
C LYS A 248 16.14 -3.33 16.87
N LEU A 249 15.52 -4.42 16.38
CA LEU A 249 14.14 -4.81 16.73
C LEU A 249 14.07 -5.98 17.73
N VAL A 250 15.21 -6.48 18.23
CA VAL A 250 15.25 -7.50 19.27
C VAL A 250 15.11 -6.80 20.62
N PRO A 251 14.04 -7.00 21.40
CA PRO A 251 13.96 -6.48 22.75
C PRO A 251 15.11 -7.10 23.55
N ARG A 252 15.90 -6.25 24.26
CA ARG A 252 16.84 -6.72 25.29
C ARG A 252 16.05 -7.63 26.23
N ARG A 253 16.48 -8.88 26.35
CA ARG A 253 15.96 -9.80 27.37
C ARG A 253 16.00 -9.07 28.70
N LEU A 254 14.84 -8.83 29.29
CA LEU A 254 14.74 -8.51 30.72
C LEU A 254 15.32 -9.72 31.44
N SER A 255 16.50 -9.56 31.97
CA SER A 255 17.05 -10.48 32.96
C SER A 255 16.09 -10.44 34.17
N LEU A 256 15.35 -11.52 34.36
CA LEU A 256 14.68 -11.80 35.61
C LEU A 256 15.80 -11.85 36.68
N VAL A 257 15.83 -10.84 37.54
CA VAL A 257 16.63 -10.87 38.76
C VAL A 257 15.90 -11.80 39.69
N ASP A 258 16.50 -12.97 39.92
CA ASP A 258 16.11 -13.86 41.02
C ASP A 258 16.23 -13.11 42.34
N HIS A 259 15.14 -13.09 43.06
CA HIS A 259 15.10 -12.94 44.53
C HIS A 259 14.11 -13.91 45.10
#